data_0cea85b5252a414e9f856db82bb57ae9
#
_entry.id   0cea85b5252a414e9f856db82bb57ae9
#
_cell.length_a   1.000
_cell.length_b   1.000
_cell.length_c   1.000
_cell.angle_alpha   90.00
_cell.angle_beta   90.00
_cell.angle_gamma   90.00
#
_symmetry.space_group_name_H-M   'P 1'
#
loop_
_entity.id
_entity.type
_entity.pdbx_description
1 polymer ?
#
loop_
_entity_poly.entity_id
_entity_poly.type
_entity_poly.pdbx_seq_one_letter_code
_entity_poly.pdbx_strand_id
1 'polypeptide(L)'
;MTNTISINERNYAGLPTSTAIVICLDGSQKEYFEEASKSNLTPNLDKIINTGENLLANSAIPSFTNPNNISIVTGRPSSVHGICGNFFYTPSTGEEVMMNDPQFLRAPTIFQKYYEQGAKIAIVTAKDKLRKLLSHGLTFNDSRAICFSSEKSD
;
A
#
# COMPACT_ATOMS: atom_id res chain seq x y z
N MET A 1 -16.99 16.46 -18.27
CA MET A 1 -15.52 16.49 -18.18
C MET A 1 -15.12 15.39 -17.21
N THR A 2 -14.42 14.37 -17.68
CA THR A 2 -13.88 13.33 -16.81
C THR A 2 -12.79 13.95 -15.93
N ASN A 3 -13.02 13.98 -14.63
CA ASN A 3 -12.08 14.56 -13.67
C ASN A 3 -10.83 13.66 -13.61
N THR A 4 -9.75 14.07 -14.25
CA THR A 4 -8.50 13.31 -14.27
C THR A 4 -7.72 13.56 -12.97
N ILE A 5 -7.34 12.51 -12.29
CA ILE A 5 -6.49 12.57 -11.10
C ILE A 5 -5.06 12.21 -11.51
N SER A 6 -4.13 13.14 -11.34
CA SER A 6 -2.71 12.90 -11.63
C SER A 6 -1.98 12.50 -10.34
N ILE A 7 -1.28 11.37 -10.38
CA ILE A 7 -0.51 10.84 -9.25
C ILE A 7 0.85 10.36 -9.78
N ASN A 8 1.92 10.97 -9.33
CA ASN A 8 3.29 10.56 -9.67
C ASN A 8 3.49 10.34 -11.18
N GLU A 9 3.12 11.34 -11.99
CA GLU A 9 3.20 11.34 -13.47
C GLU A 9 2.32 10.29 -14.16
N ARG A 10 1.31 9.75 -13.49
CA ARG A 10 0.29 8.88 -14.07
C ARG A 10 -1.08 9.52 -13.95
N ASN A 11 -1.90 9.38 -14.97
CA ASN A 11 -3.25 9.93 -15.03
C ASN A 11 -4.29 8.83 -14.87
N TYR A 12 -5.23 9.05 -13.97
CA TYR A 12 -6.34 8.15 -13.68
C TYR A 12 -7.67 8.84 -14.03
N ALA A 13 -8.65 8.08 -14.46
CA ALA A 13 -9.96 8.59 -14.93
C ALA A 13 -10.90 9.04 -13.80
N GLY A 14 -10.37 9.66 -12.75
CA GLY A 14 -11.15 10.12 -11.60
C GLY A 14 -11.29 9.07 -10.49
N LEU A 15 -12.21 9.34 -9.56
CA LEU A 15 -12.50 8.41 -8.49
C LEU A 15 -13.27 7.19 -9.02
N PRO A 16 -13.05 5.99 -8.45
CA PRO A 16 -13.85 4.82 -8.78
C PRO A 16 -15.32 5.06 -8.45
N THR A 17 -16.20 4.52 -9.25
CA THR A 17 -17.67 4.61 -9.06
C THR A 17 -18.19 3.61 -8.03
N SER A 18 -17.38 2.65 -7.64
CA SER A 18 -17.66 1.64 -6.63
C SER A 18 -16.49 1.49 -5.66
N THR A 19 -16.70 0.82 -4.54
CA THR A 19 -15.65 0.55 -3.56
C THR A 19 -14.55 -0.32 -4.17
N ALA A 20 -13.31 0.13 -4.10
CA ALA A 20 -12.14 -0.66 -4.43
C ALA A 20 -11.49 -1.18 -3.13
N ILE A 21 -11.19 -2.47 -3.09
CA ILE A 21 -10.54 -3.13 -1.94
C ILE A 21 -9.21 -3.69 -2.43
N VAL A 22 -8.12 -3.33 -1.76
CA VAL A 22 -6.78 -3.85 -2.02
C VAL A 22 -6.32 -4.63 -0.79
N ILE A 23 -6.00 -5.89 -0.99
CA ILE A 23 -5.52 -6.78 0.08
C ILE A 23 -4.08 -7.19 -0.26
N CYS A 24 -3.13 -6.79 0.58
CA CYS A 24 -1.75 -7.22 0.48
C CYS A 24 -1.49 -8.33 1.51
N LEU A 25 -1.16 -9.51 1.02
CA LEU A 25 -0.78 -10.67 1.83
C LEU A 25 0.75 -10.76 1.84
N ASP A 26 1.37 -9.99 2.73
CA ASP A 26 2.83 -9.89 2.87
C ASP A 26 3.44 -11.25 3.26
N GLY A 27 4.55 -11.61 2.60
CA GLY A 27 5.24 -12.90 2.83
C GLY A 27 4.57 -14.12 2.22
N SER A 28 3.49 -13.95 1.42
CA SER A 28 2.86 -15.06 0.72
C SER A 28 3.57 -15.42 -0.59
N GLN A 29 3.42 -16.67 -0.98
CA GLN A 29 3.89 -17.22 -2.25
C GLN A 29 2.74 -17.84 -3.03
N LYS A 30 2.86 -17.91 -4.35
CA LYS A 30 1.86 -18.50 -5.24
C LYS A 30 1.51 -19.93 -4.83
N GLU A 31 2.52 -20.70 -4.47
CA GLU A 31 2.38 -22.12 -4.07
C GLU A 31 1.49 -22.30 -2.85
N TYR A 32 1.44 -21.35 -1.93
CA TYR A 32 0.54 -21.41 -0.77
C TYR A 32 -0.93 -21.39 -1.19
N PHE A 33 -1.26 -20.54 -2.16
CA PHE A 33 -2.63 -20.47 -2.70
C PHE A 33 -2.99 -21.72 -3.52
N GLU A 34 -2.05 -22.25 -4.30
CA GLU A 34 -2.26 -23.46 -5.09
C GLU A 34 -2.52 -24.67 -4.20
N GLU A 35 -1.75 -24.84 -3.12
CA GLU A 35 -1.97 -25.96 -2.18
C GLU A 35 -3.26 -25.79 -1.37
N ALA A 36 -3.59 -24.58 -0.96
CA ALA A 36 -4.86 -24.31 -0.27
C ALA A 36 -6.07 -24.58 -1.18
N SER A 37 -5.99 -24.19 -2.46
CA SER A 37 -7.01 -24.46 -3.47
C SER A 37 -7.20 -25.97 -3.70
N LYS A 38 -6.13 -26.73 -3.90
CA LYS A 38 -6.18 -28.20 -4.03
C LYS A 38 -6.83 -28.86 -2.83
N SER A 39 -6.67 -28.29 -1.67
CA SER A 39 -7.26 -28.75 -0.41
C SER A 39 -8.67 -28.22 -0.13
N ASN A 40 -9.26 -27.47 -1.07
CA ASN A 40 -10.56 -26.80 -0.95
C ASN A 40 -10.68 -25.85 0.27
N LEU A 41 -9.57 -25.23 0.68
CA LEU A 41 -9.53 -24.32 1.84
C LEU A 41 -9.87 -22.88 1.46
N THR A 42 -9.81 -22.52 0.18
CA THR A 42 -9.93 -21.13 -0.30
C THR A 42 -11.03 -20.93 -1.36
N PRO A 43 -12.27 -21.39 -1.16
CA PRO A 43 -13.31 -21.37 -2.22
C PRO A 43 -13.65 -19.95 -2.71
N ASN A 44 -13.57 -18.94 -1.85
CA ASN A 44 -13.82 -17.55 -2.25
C ASN A 44 -12.67 -16.96 -3.06
N LEU A 45 -11.42 -17.28 -2.70
CA LEU A 45 -10.24 -16.86 -3.45
C LEU A 45 -10.21 -17.55 -4.82
N ASP A 46 -10.52 -18.84 -4.87
CA ASP A 46 -10.63 -19.61 -6.11
C ASP A 46 -11.68 -18.99 -7.05
N LYS A 47 -12.82 -18.56 -6.49
CA LYS A 47 -13.83 -17.84 -7.26
C LYS A 47 -13.27 -16.51 -7.82
N ILE A 48 -12.56 -15.72 -7.03
CA ILE A 48 -11.95 -14.46 -7.48
C ILE A 48 -10.94 -14.73 -8.61
N ILE A 49 -10.05 -15.71 -8.43
CA ILE A 49 -9.04 -16.10 -9.43
C ILE A 49 -9.71 -16.57 -10.74
N ASN A 50 -10.78 -17.34 -10.64
CA ASN A 50 -11.48 -17.90 -11.81
C ASN A 50 -12.37 -16.90 -12.55
N THR A 51 -12.80 -15.82 -11.91
CA THR A 51 -13.68 -14.80 -12.52
C THR A 51 -12.97 -13.47 -12.80
N GLY A 52 -11.75 -13.29 -12.31
CA GLY A 52 -10.91 -12.12 -12.49
C GLY A 52 -9.63 -12.44 -13.25
N GLU A 53 -8.58 -11.70 -12.95
CA GLU A 53 -7.24 -11.86 -13.53
C GLU A 53 -6.24 -12.35 -12.47
N ASN A 54 -5.36 -13.26 -12.88
CA ASN A 54 -4.25 -13.76 -12.05
C ASN A 54 -2.93 -13.50 -12.77
N LEU A 55 -2.19 -12.50 -12.33
CA LEU A 55 -0.96 -12.05 -12.97
C LEU A 55 0.23 -12.18 -12.01
N LEU A 56 1.38 -12.59 -12.55
CA LEU A 56 2.64 -12.55 -11.82
C LEU A 56 3.28 -11.17 -11.96
N ALA A 57 3.83 -10.68 -10.86
CA ALA A 57 4.59 -9.44 -10.83
C ALA A 57 5.85 -9.60 -9.97
N ASN A 58 6.89 -8.86 -10.30
CA ASN A 58 8.09 -8.81 -9.49
C ASN A 58 7.93 -7.81 -8.34
N SER A 59 8.42 -8.18 -7.16
CA SER A 59 8.56 -7.24 -6.05
C SER A 59 9.67 -6.21 -6.31
N ALA A 60 9.68 -5.12 -5.55
CA ALA A 60 10.85 -4.25 -5.48
C ALA A 60 12.05 -5.01 -4.88
N ILE A 61 13.27 -4.62 -5.26
CA ILE A 61 14.51 -5.18 -4.71
C ILE A 61 15.18 -4.11 -3.86
N PRO A 62 15.45 -4.39 -2.58
CA PRO A 62 15.13 -5.61 -1.80
C PRO A 62 13.62 -5.76 -1.52
N SER A 63 13.16 -7.02 -1.41
CA SER A 63 11.75 -7.38 -1.21
C SER A 63 11.30 -7.21 0.26
N PHE A 64 11.57 -6.05 0.85
CA PHE A 64 11.16 -5.73 2.22
C PHE A 64 9.75 -5.14 2.27
N THR A 65 9.12 -5.25 3.45
CA THR A 65 7.74 -4.80 3.68
C THR A 65 7.53 -3.32 3.31
N ASN A 66 8.37 -2.40 3.84
CA ASN A 66 8.16 -0.97 3.61
C ASN A 66 8.33 -0.57 2.14
N PRO A 67 9.44 -0.91 1.43
CA PRO A 67 9.59 -0.56 0.03
C PRO A 67 8.47 -1.08 -0.85
N ASN A 68 8.06 -2.35 -0.66
CA ASN A 68 7.04 -2.96 -1.51
C ASN A 68 5.65 -2.36 -1.27
N ASN A 69 5.21 -2.22 -0.02
CA ASN A 69 3.91 -1.61 0.25
C ASN A 69 3.85 -0.16 -0.26
N ILE A 70 4.92 0.62 -0.09
CA ILE A 70 4.95 1.99 -0.61
C ILE A 70 5.02 2.02 -2.14
N SER A 71 5.72 1.10 -2.78
CA SER A 71 5.68 0.96 -4.25
C SER A 71 4.27 0.67 -4.77
N ILE A 72 3.50 -0.20 -4.08
CA ILE A 72 2.11 -0.51 -4.44
C ILE A 72 1.24 0.76 -4.36
N VAL A 73 1.30 1.50 -3.25
CA VAL A 73 0.39 2.64 -3.04
C VAL A 73 0.83 3.94 -3.71
N THR A 74 2.08 4.02 -4.18
CA THR A 74 2.56 5.17 -4.97
C THR A 74 2.61 4.90 -6.46
N GLY A 75 2.59 3.62 -6.86
CA GLY A 75 2.81 3.19 -8.25
C GLY A 75 4.21 3.51 -8.76
N ARG A 76 5.20 3.72 -7.88
CA ARG A 76 6.57 4.13 -8.24
C ARG A 76 7.61 3.29 -7.49
N PRO A 77 8.83 3.17 -8.04
CA PRO A 77 9.93 2.47 -7.38
C PRO A 77 10.52 3.28 -6.23
N SER A 78 11.32 2.63 -5.39
CA SER A 78 12.01 3.23 -4.24
C SER A 78 12.87 4.45 -4.60
N SER A 79 13.46 4.49 -5.79
CA SER A 79 14.21 5.66 -6.29
C SER A 79 13.36 6.93 -6.39
N VAL A 80 12.05 6.80 -6.56
CA VAL A 80 11.11 7.92 -6.62
C VAL A 80 10.49 8.20 -5.26
N HIS A 81 9.89 7.18 -4.61
CA HIS A 81 9.16 7.39 -3.37
C HIS A 81 10.04 7.46 -2.11
N GLY A 82 11.32 7.13 -2.19
CA GLY A 82 12.29 7.34 -1.12
C GLY A 82 12.44 6.22 -0.10
N ILE A 83 11.46 5.36 0.05
CA ILE A 83 11.51 4.25 1.01
C ILE A 83 12.23 3.06 0.37
N CYS A 84 13.52 2.87 0.68
CA CYS A 84 14.37 1.88 0.02
C CYS A 84 14.67 0.64 0.88
N GLY A 85 14.24 0.63 2.15
CA GLY A 85 14.43 -0.48 3.09
C GLY A 85 13.48 -0.38 4.25
N ASN A 86 13.57 -1.33 5.18
CA ASN A 86 12.93 -1.20 6.49
C ASN A 86 13.77 -0.29 7.41
N PHE A 87 15.09 -0.27 7.19
CA PHE A 87 16.07 0.54 7.90
C PHE A 87 17.09 1.12 6.92
N PHE A 88 17.75 2.18 7.32
CA PHE A 88 18.98 2.66 6.69
C PHE A 88 20.00 3.05 7.77
N TYR A 89 21.26 3.01 7.40
CA TYR A 89 22.36 3.43 8.27
C TYR A 89 22.73 4.89 7.99
N THR A 90 22.85 5.68 9.05
CA THR A 90 23.27 7.09 8.98
C THR A 90 24.75 7.21 9.31
N PRO A 91 25.67 7.37 8.32
CA PRO A 91 27.11 7.39 8.59
C PRO A 91 27.56 8.50 9.54
N SER A 92 26.87 9.64 9.53
CA SER A 92 27.22 10.81 10.37
C SER A 92 26.92 10.61 11.85
N THR A 93 25.94 9.79 12.21
CA THR A 93 25.56 9.49 13.61
C THR A 93 25.93 8.09 14.05
N GLY A 94 26.21 7.17 13.12
CA GLY A 94 26.45 5.78 13.40
C GLY A 94 25.18 4.97 13.76
N GLU A 95 23.99 5.53 13.44
CA GLU A 95 22.72 4.96 13.84
C GLU A 95 22.01 4.23 12.71
N GLU A 96 21.31 3.14 13.06
CA GLU A 96 20.31 2.51 12.21
C GLU A 96 18.95 3.18 12.43
N VAL A 97 18.38 3.74 11.37
CA VAL A 97 17.10 4.45 11.41
C VAL A 97 16.03 3.64 10.68
N MET A 98 14.91 3.40 11.35
CA MET A 98 13.76 2.73 10.75
C MET A 98 13.07 3.65 9.73
N MET A 99 12.88 3.17 8.49
CA MET A 99 12.20 3.89 7.41
C MET A 99 10.67 3.77 7.51
N ASN A 100 10.09 4.25 8.60
CA ASN A 100 8.66 4.25 8.87
C ASN A 100 8.09 5.66 9.13
N ASP A 101 8.95 6.69 9.12
CA ASP A 101 8.52 8.08 9.27
C ASP A 101 8.16 8.68 7.90
N PRO A 102 7.02 9.36 7.77
CA PRO A 102 6.59 10.04 6.55
C PRO A 102 7.58 11.07 6.00
N GLN A 103 8.49 11.62 6.80
CA GLN A 103 9.54 12.52 6.33
C GLN A 103 10.44 11.91 5.23
N PHE A 104 10.55 10.58 5.19
CA PHE A 104 11.32 9.87 4.16
C PHE A 104 10.53 9.64 2.87
N LEU A 105 9.22 9.85 2.90
CA LEU A 105 8.35 9.65 1.76
C LEU A 105 8.42 10.87 0.82
N ARG A 106 8.83 10.64 -0.42
CA ARG A 106 9.03 11.68 -1.44
C ARG A 106 7.96 11.71 -2.53
N ALA A 107 6.99 10.82 -2.46
CA ALA A 107 5.91 10.72 -3.44
C ALA A 107 4.56 10.52 -2.74
N PRO A 108 3.49 11.20 -3.17
CA PRO A 108 2.16 11.01 -2.58
C PRO A 108 1.63 9.61 -2.86
N THR A 109 0.83 9.10 -1.92
CA THR A 109 0.10 7.84 -2.09
C THR A 109 -1.19 8.05 -2.88
N ILE A 110 -1.73 6.99 -3.46
CA ILE A 110 -3.06 7.00 -4.07
C ILE A 110 -4.13 7.36 -3.03
N PHE A 111 -3.96 6.96 -1.77
CA PHE A 111 -4.86 7.28 -0.68
C PHE A 111 -4.95 8.78 -0.44
N GLN A 112 -3.79 9.47 -0.33
CA GLN A 112 -3.75 10.92 -0.20
C GLN A 112 -4.46 11.58 -1.38
N LYS A 113 -4.14 11.21 -2.61
CA LYS A 113 -4.71 11.85 -3.80
C LYS A 113 -6.21 11.61 -3.96
N TYR A 114 -6.69 10.43 -3.63
CA TYR A 114 -8.13 10.15 -3.65
C TYR A 114 -8.86 10.87 -2.50
N TYR A 115 -8.26 10.95 -1.32
CA TYR A 115 -8.80 11.72 -0.20
C TYR A 115 -8.93 13.21 -0.54
N GLU A 116 -7.93 13.81 -1.17
CA GLU A 116 -7.97 15.20 -1.66
C GLU A 116 -9.13 15.43 -2.65
N GLN A 117 -9.56 14.40 -3.37
CA GLN A 117 -10.71 14.44 -4.29
C GLN A 117 -12.06 14.05 -3.63
N GLY A 118 -12.10 13.92 -2.31
CA GLY A 118 -13.33 13.65 -1.57
C GLY A 118 -13.64 12.17 -1.33
N ALA A 119 -12.75 11.25 -1.68
CA ALA A 119 -12.95 9.83 -1.39
C ALA A 119 -12.92 9.55 0.12
N LYS A 120 -13.61 8.49 0.53
CA LYS A 120 -13.47 7.89 1.86
C LYS A 120 -12.38 6.82 1.79
N ILE A 121 -11.45 6.87 2.74
CA ILE A 121 -10.28 5.99 2.78
C ILE A 121 -10.29 5.18 4.08
N ALA A 122 -10.16 3.87 3.96
CA ALA A 122 -9.94 2.98 5.09
C ALA A 122 -8.63 2.22 4.90
N ILE A 123 -7.74 2.29 5.88
CA ILE A 123 -6.45 1.61 5.89
C ILE A 123 -6.36 0.71 7.11
N VAL A 124 -6.07 -0.57 6.88
CA VAL A 124 -5.88 -1.58 7.92
C VAL A 124 -4.53 -2.23 7.73
N THR A 125 -3.67 -2.20 8.73
CA THR A 125 -2.37 -2.84 8.70
C THR A 125 -2.21 -3.85 9.82
N ALA A 126 -1.43 -4.91 9.61
CA ALA A 126 -1.10 -5.84 10.70
C ALA A 126 -0.11 -5.23 11.70
N LYS A 127 0.79 -4.36 11.21
CA LYS A 127 1.87 -3.77 12.01
C LYS A 127 1.83 -2.25 11.95
N ASP A 128 2.09 -1.58 13.07
CA ASP A 128 2.07 -0.13 13.20
C ASP A 128 3.12 0.58 12.32
N LYS A 129 4.22 -0.07 11.99
CA LYS A 129 5.32 0.52 11.21
C LYS A 129 4.91 1.06 9.84
N LEU A 130 3.84 0.53 9.21
CA LEU A 130 3.32 1.02 7.94
C LEU A 130 2.22 2.07 8.10
N ARG A 131 1.56 2.13 9.25
CA ARG A 131 0.38 2.98 9.47
C ARG A 131 0.64 4.44 9.09
N LYS A 132 1.69 5.04 9.63
CA LYS A 132 2.05 6.45 9.36
C LYS A 132 2.41 6.71 7.90
N LEU A 133 3.12 5.80 7.25
CA LEU A 133 3.48 5.93 5.84
C LEU A 133 2.24 5.87 4.93
N LEU A 134 1.35 4.90 5.18
CA LEU A 134 0.15 4.70 4.36
C LEU A 134 -0.88 5.81 4.58
N SER A 135 -0.98 6.34 5.80
CA SER A 135 -1.92 7.40 6.15
C SER A 135 -1.39 8.82 5.91
N HIS A 136 -0.17 8.96 5.41
CA HIS A 136 0.40 10.28 5.14
C HIS A 136 -0.49 11.10 4.20
N GLY A 137 -0.77 12.35 4.60
CA GLY A 137 -1.63 13.27 3.85
C GLY A 137 -3.14 13.07 4.08
N LEU A 138 -3.54 12.18 5.00
CA LEU A 138 -4.93 12.05 5.43
C LEU A 138 -5.17 12.85 6.72
N THR A 139 -6.42 13.30 6.92
CA THR A 139 -6.90 13.86 8.20
C THR A 139 -8.04 12.99 8.74
N PHE A 140 -8.08 12.81 10.06
CA PHE A 140 -8.98 11.84 10.72
C PHE A 140 -10.14 12.49 11.47
N ASN A 141 -10.32 13.81 11.33
CA ASN A 141 -11.35 14.60 12.04
C ASN A 141 -12.63 14.83 11.24
N ASP A 142 -12.70 14.38 9.98
CA ASP A 142 -13.82 14.66 9.07
C ASP A 142 -14.63 13.41 8.69
N SER A 143 -14.42 12.29 9.35
CA SER A 143 -15.10 11.00 9.11
C SER A 143 -14.93 10.42 7.70
N ARG A 144 -13.94 10.92 6.93
CA ARG A 144 -13.62 10.41 5.59
C ARG A 144 -12.42 9.47 5.56
N ALA A 145 -11.60 9.47 6.60
CA ALA A 145 -10.45 8.58 6.70
C ALA A 145 -10.43 7.85 8.04
N ILE A 146 -10.03 6.58 8.00
CA ILE A 146 -9.68 5.79 9.16
C ILE A 146 -8.38 5.02 8.86
N CYS A 147 -7.51 4.92 9.85
CA CYS A 147 -6.29 4.13 9.73
C CYS A 147 -5.98 3.45 11.06
N PHE A 148 -5.87 2.13 11.05
CA PHE A 148 -5.52 1.39 12.27
C PHE A 148 -4.64 0.18 11.96
N SER A 149 -3.89 -0.23 12.97
CA SER A 149 -3.14 -1.48 13.02
C SER A 149 -3.69 -2.36 14.14
N SER A 150 -3.14 -3.55 14.32
CA SER A 150 -3.41 -4.38 15.51
C SER A 150 -2.95 -3.74 16.83
N GLU A 151 -2.14 -2.68 16.76
CA GLU A 151 -1.52 -2.02 17.91
C GLU A 151 -2.13 -0.64 18.20
N LYS A 152 -2.52 0.12 17.16
CA LYS A 152 -2.93 1.54 17.26
C LYS A 152 -3.96 1.93 16.22
N SER A 153 -4.73 2.98 16.53
CA SER A 153 -5.69 3.63 15.61
C SER A 153 -5.47 5.14 15.53
N ASP A 154 -5.88 5.71 14.40
CA ASP A 154 -6.02 7.16 14.13
C ASP A 154 -7.48 7.47 13.79
#